data_512b61b2580cd21093c01dacb77941b4
#
_entry.id   512b61b2580cd21093c01dacb77941b4
#
_cell.length_a   1.000
_cell.length_b   1.000
_cell.length_c   1.000
_cell.angle_alpha   90.00
_cell.angle_beta   90.00
_cell.angle_gamma   90.00
#
_symmetry.space_group_name_H-M   'P 1'
#
loop_
_entity.id
_entity.type
_entity.pdbx_description
1 polymer ?
#
loop_
_entity_poly.entity_id
_entity_poly.type
_entity_poly.pdbx_seq_one_letter_code
_entity_poly.pdbx_strand_id
1 'polypeptide(L)'
;AAGPEAPEPAAYYEFLWCDFGENYSDESRDAYFATFNEIVDSMTERGLGSFGYRPRDWESEDFDALWVNRWTNKEASEAGWAEWKEKGGNETLQANHPGVLMCGQEAGTNVFGYTTYIPKEIPASFSVENPPYHVDNLFCTFNEGKGPDDMRSYLRDHYMPFLDRYAADNPDNSYWFAIGVPDFEPFENYAQDFNWINYFTSAEEAAAGIENYETNETGLQALMGEIVTCSDRALWNAIPIRIPPNAS
;
A
#
# COMPACT_ATOMS: atom_id res chain seq x y z
N ALA A 1 -18.61 -28.38 2.74
CA ALA A 1 -19.08 -27.15 2.08
C ALA A 1 -17.88 -26.50 1.41
N ALA A 2 -18.02 -26.08 0.16
CA ALA A 2 -16.97 -25.28 -0.49
C ALA A 2 -16.77 -24.00 0.32
N GLY A 3 -15.53 -23.62 0.58
CA GLY A 3 -15.21 -22.35 1.22
C GLY A 3 -15.69 -21.15 0.40
N PRO A 4 -15.64 -19.92 0.96
CA PRO A 4 -15.99 -18.73 0.17
C PRO A 4 -15.10 -18.63 -1.07
N GLU A 5 -15.71 -18.30 -2.20
CA GLU A 5 -14.99 -18.08 -3.45
C GLU A 5 -13.93 -16.97 -3.28
N ALA A 6 -12.74 -17.17 -3.83
CA ALA A 6 -11.70 -16.17 -3.77
C ALA A 6 -12.13 -14.95 -4.61
N PRO A 7 -12.03 -13.72 -4.06
CA PRO A 7 -12.35 -12.52 -4.81
C PRO A 7 -11.35 -12.30 -5.96
N GLU A 8 -11.77 -11.57 -6.99
CA GLU A 8 -10.84 -11.11 -8.02
C GLU A 8 -9.89 -10.04 -7.44
N PRO A 9 -8.61 -10.03 -7.86
CA PRO A 9 -7.68 -8.97 -7.47
C PRO A 9 -8.17 -7.59 -7.93
N ALA A 10 -8.06 -6.60 -7.06
CA ALA A 10 -8.44 -5.22 -7.37
C ALA A 10 -7.31 -4.41 -8.01
N ALA A 11 -6.06 -4.79 -7.75
CA ALA A 11 -4.86 -4.10 -8.22
C ALA A 11 -3.61 -4.97 -8.04
N TYR A 12 -2.51 -4.51 -8.63
CA TYR A 12 -1.17 -4.99 -8.34
C TYR A 12 -0.35 -3.85 -7.74
N TYR A 13 0.18 -4.04 -6.53
CA TYR A 13 0.99 -3.05 -5.84
C TYR A 13 2.45 -3.44 -5.88
N GLU A 14 3.31 -2.44 -6.05
CA GLU A 14 4.75 -2.60 -5.90
C GLU A 14 5.27 -1.60 -4.89
N PHE A 15 6.10 -2.08 -3.97
CA PHE A 15 6.81 -1.26 -3.00
C PHE A 15 8.28 -1.22 -3.37
N LEU A 16 8.77 -0.04 -3.72
CA LEU A 16 10.15 0.22 -4.07
C LEU A 16 10.84 0.90 -2.89
N TRP A 17 11.94 0.35 -2.44
CA TRP A 17 12.78 0.98 -1.43
C TRP A 17 13.52 2.16 -2.04
N CYS A 18 13.50 3.31 -1.37
CA CYS A 18 14.12 4.53 -1.82
C CYS A 18 15.08 5.10 -0.78
N ASP A 19 16.25 5.54 -1.25
CA ASP A 19 17.21 6.29 -0.46
C ASP A 19 17.18 7.76 -0.88
N PHE A 20 17.29 8.66 0.10
CA PHE A 20 17.45 10.08 -0.14
C PHE A 20 18.91 10.38 -0.48
N GLY A 21 19.14 11.07 -1.57
CA GLY A 21 20.46 11.50 -1.96
C GLY A 21 20.87 12.83 -1.30
N GLU A 22 22.11 13.24 -1.54
CA GLU A 22 22.69 14.46 -0.95
C GLU A 22 21.97 15.77 -1.36
N ASN A 23 21.24 15.72 -2.49
CA ASN A 23 20.49 16.86 -3.03
C ASN A 23 18.98 16.78 -2.72
N TYR A 24 18.57 15.88 -1.81
CA TYR A 24 17.17 15.76 -1.44
C TYR A 24 16.68 16.98 -0.65
N SER A 25 15.58 17.53 -1.09
CA SER A 25 14.77 18.55 -0.40
C SER A 25 13.33 18.42 -0.88
N ASP A 26 12.38 19.05 -0.23
CA ASP A 26 10.99 19.04 -0.70
C ASP A 26 10.85 19.65 -2.11
N GLU A 27 11.59 20.71 -2.41
CA GLU A 27 11.59 21.34 -3.73
C GLU A 27 12.19 20.42 -4.80
N SER A 28 13.34 19.80 -4.54
CA SER A 28 13.98 18.89 -5.51
C SER A 28 13.17 17.61 -5.71
N ARG A 29 12.52 17.10 -4.64
CA ARG A 29 11.57 15.99 -4.72
C ARG A 29 10.40 16.34 -5.63
N ASP A 30 9.79 17.50 -5.47
CA ASP A 30 8.63 17.90 -6.26
C ASP A 30 8.99 18.07 -7.74
N ALA A 31 10.18 18.59 -8.03
CA ALA A 31 10.71 18.64 -9.40
C ALA A 31 10.98 17.24 -9.97
N TYR A 32 11.49 16.32 -9.16
CA TYR A 32 11.67 14.90 -9.53
C TYR A 32 10.32 14.25 -9.88
N PHE A 33 9.27 14.46 -9.06
CA PHE A 33 7.94 13.95 -9.30
C PHE A 33 7.31 14.53 -10.57
N ALA A 34 7.55 15.80 -10.86
CA ALA A 34 7.07 16.43 -12.10
C ALA A 34 7.69 15.75 -13.34
N THR A 35 9.00 15.54 -13.36
CA THR A 35 9.68 14.82 -14.45
C THR A 35 9.19 13.37 -14.58
N PHE A 36 9.00 12.66 -13.46
CA PHE A 36 8.41 11.31 -13.47
C PHE A 36 7.05 11.32 -14.15
N ASN A 37 6.16 12.23 -13.77
CA ASN A 37 4.83 12.35 -14.36
C ASN A 37 4.87 12.65 -15.86
N GLU A 38 5.76 13.53 -16.32
CA GLU A 38 5.95 13.82 -17.76
C GLU A 38 6.35 12.56 -18.54
N ILE A 39 7.25 11.74 -17.99
CA ILE A 39 7.66 10.48 -18.64
C ILE A 39 6.46 9.53 -18.71
N VAL A 40 5.74 9.30 -17.59
CA VAL A 40 4.59 8.40 -17.56
C VAL A 40 3.47 8.89 -18.47
N ASP A 41 3.23 10.20 -18.56
CA ASP A 41 2.24 10.77 -19.49
C ASP A 41 2.58 10.50 -20.96
N SER A 42 3.84 10.28 -21.28
CA SER A 42 4.30 9.88 -22.61
C SER A 42 4.17 8.38 -22.89
N MET A 43 3.86 7.57 -21.86
CA MET A 43 3.72 6.12 -21.99
C MET A 43 2.33 5.70 -22.47
N THR A 44 2.25 4.51 -23.03
CA THR A 44 0.98 3.87 -23.39
C THR A 44 0.24 3.39 -22.15
N GLU A 45 0.98 2.70 -21.23
CA GLU A 45 0.45 2.27 -19.94
C GLU A 45 0.50 3.44 -18.94
N ARG A 46 -0.62 4.14 -18.80
CA ARG A 46 -0.78 5.35 -17.97
C ARG A 46 -1.71 5.19 -16.79
N GLY A 47 -2.28 3.99 -16.61
CA GLY A 47 -3.18 3.67 -15.49
C GLY A 47 -2.50 3.56 -14.13
N LEU A 48 -1.19 3.88 -14.08
CA LEU A 48 -0.37 3.85 -12.88
C LEU A 48 -0.77 4.96 -11.89
N GLY A 49 -1.08 4.57 -10.65
CA GLY A 49 -1.03 5.45 -9.47
C GLY A 49 0.30 5.30 -8.76
N SER A 50 0.88 6.40 -8.27
CA SER A 50 2.13 6.36 -7.51
C SER A 50 2.03 7.21 -6.25
N PHE A 51 2.61 6.70 -5.16
CA PHE A 51 2.54 7.30 -3.84
C PHE A 51 3.90 7.20 -3.14
N GLY A 52 4.23 8.20 -2.34
CA GLY A 52 5.43 8.19 -1.50
C GLY A 52 5.04 7.94 -0.04
N TYR A 53 5.65 6.97 0.62
CA TYR A 53 5.43 6.67 2.04
C TYR A 53 6.71 6.92 2.82
N ARG A 54 6.64 7.80 3.83
CA ARG A 54 7.74 8.03 4.78
C ARG A 54 7.39 7.37 6.12
N PRO A 55 8.33 6.65 6.75
CA PRO A 55 8.16 6.16 8.11
C PRO A 55 7.75 7.29 9.04
N ARG A 56 6.79 6.99 9.95
CA ARG A 56 6.35 7.90 11.00
C ARG A 56 6.59 7.25 12.36
N ASP A 57 7.40 7.91 13.18
CA ASP A 57 7.78 7.47 14.53
C ASP A 57 8.65 6.20 14.57
N TRP A 58 9.25 5.82 13.43
CA TRP A 58 10.24 4.77 13.31
C TRP A 58 11.18 5.03 12.12
N GLU A 59 12.29 4.29 12.07
CA GLU A 59 13.29 4.37 11.00
C GLU A 59 13.58 2.98 10.47
N SER A 60 13.93 2.86 9.19
CA SER A 60 14.43 1.63 8.57
C SER A 60 15.94 1.72 8.41
N GLU A 61 16.63 0.59 8.54
CA GLU A 61 18.05 0.47 8.18
C GLU A 61 18.25 0.22 6.67
N ASP A 62 17.17 -0.16 5.97
CA ASP A 62 17.20 -0.60 4.57
C ASP A 62 16.80 0.50 3.58
N PHE A 63 16.06 1.53 4.02
CA PHE A 63 15.54 2.60 3.15
C PHE A 63 15.09 3.83 3.95
N ASP A 64 15.03 4.99 3.30
CA ASP A 64 14.50 6.24 3.86
C ASP A 64 12.98 6.41 3.61
N ALA A 65 12.49 5.88 2.49
CA ALA A 65 11.08 5.96 2.08
C ALA A 65 10.70 4.80 1.16
N LEU A 66 9.39 4.64 0.94
CA LEU A 66 8.87 3.74 -0.09
C LEU A 66 8.24 4.56 -1.21
N TRP A 67 8.51 4.15 -2.45
CA TRP A 67 7.71 4.51 -3.60
C TRP A 67 6.73 3.38 -3.87
N VAL A 68 5.45 3.67 -3.85
CA VAL A 68 4.40 2.66 -4.01
C VAL A 68 3.70 2.88 -5.34
N ASN A 69 3.81 1.89 -6.22
CA ASN A 69 3.07 1.85 -7.47
C ASN A 69 1.79 1.03 -7.32
N ARG A 70 0.70 1.53 -7.85
CA ARG A 70 -0.57 0.83 -7.99
C ARG A 70 -0.91 0.68 -9.46
N TRP A 71 -0.85 -0.54 -9.96
CA TRP A 71 -1.24 -0.93 -11.30
C TRP A 71 -2.63 -1.56 -11.31
N THR A 72 -3.29 -1.57 -12.44
CA THR A 72 -4.59 -2.27 -12.60
C THR A 72 -4.47 -3.77 -12.40
N ASN A 73 -3.34 -4.36 -12.83
CA ASN A 73 -2.99 -5.77 -12.66
C ASN A 73 -1.49 -5.96 -12.91
N LYS A 74 -0.99 -7.19 -12.76
CA LYS A 74 0.41 -7.54 -12.95
C LYS A 74 0.89 -7.33 -14.40
N GLU A 75 0.08 -7.66 -15.37
CA GLU A 75 0.39 -7.51 -16.80
C GLU A 75 0.61 -6.02 -17.16
N ALA A 76 -0.18 -5.11 -16.56
CA ALA A 76 0.01 -3.68 -16.72
C ALA A 76 1.33 -3.21 -16.09
N SER A 77 1.70 -3.77 -14.93
CA SER A 77 3.00 -3.50 -14.31
C SER A 77 4.15 -3.94 -15.22
N GLU A 78 4.13 -5.18 -15.72
CA GLU A 78 5.15 -5.73 -16.61
C GLU A 78 5.30 -4.89 -17.90
N ALA A 79 4.18 -4.51 -18.52
CA ALA A 79 4.17 -3.64 -19.70
C ALA A 79 4.70 -2.24 -19.39
N GLY A 80 4.29 -1.65 -18.26
CA GLY A 80 4.74 -0.33 -17.82
C GLY A 80 6.24 -0.30 -17.55
N TRP A 81 6.80 -1.29 -16.86
CA TRP A 81 8.24 -1.38 -16.61
C TRP A 81 9.04 -1.58 -17.91
N ALA A 82 8.54 -2.38 -18.85
CA ALA A 82 9.19 -2.57 -20.16
C ALA A 82 9.24 -1.24 -20.92
N GLU A 83 8.14 -0.49 -20.99
CA GLU A 83 8.07 0.81 -21.66
C GLU A 83 8.91 1.88 -20.93
N TRP A 84 8.90 1.90 -19.59
CA TRP A 84 9.74 2.78 -18.77
C TRP A 84 11.22 2.60 -19.08
N LYS A 85 11.67 1.35 -19.17
CA LYS A 85 13.04 1.01 -19.52
C LYS A 85 13.39 1.40 -20.97
N GLU A 86 12.48 1.15 -21.92
CA GLU A 86 12.66 1.52 -23.33
C GLU A 86 12.83 3.05 -23.49
N LYS A 87 12.10 3.84 -22.71
CA LYS A 87 12.17 5.30 -22.71
C LYS A 87 13.36 5.86 -21.92
N GLY A 88 14.14 5.03 -21.26
CA GLY A 88 15.26 5.49 -20.42
C GLY A 88 14.77 6.31 -19.22
N GLY A 89 13.68 5.90 -18.56
CA GLY A 89 13.02 6.65 -17.50
C GLY A 89 13.97 6.95 -16.33
N ASN A 90 14.70 5.92 -15.86
CA ASN A 90 15.65 6.10 -14.75
C ASN A 90 16.82 7.01 -15.14
N GLU A 91 17.39 6.80 -16.32
CA GLU A 91 18.49 7.60 -16.83
C GLU A 91 18.09 9.07 -16.95
N THR A 92 16.86 9.33 -17.40
CA THR A 92 16.30 10.68 -17.51
C THR A 92 16.14 11.34 -16.14
N LEU A 93 15.58 10.60 -15.16
CA LEU A 93 15.42 11.11 -13.80
C LEU A 93 16.78 11.42 -13.15
N GLN A 94 17.73 10.50 -13.23
CA GLN A 94 19.05 10.70 -12.62
C GLN A 94 19.87 11.81 -13.33
N ALA A 95 19.72 11.99 -14.65
CA ALA A 95 20.38 13.06 -15.39
C ALA A 95 19.82 14.45 -15.04
N ASN A 96 18.51 14.55 -14.85
CA ASN A 96 17.83 15.83 -14.54
C ASN A 96 17.85 16.17 -13.04
N HIS A 97 17.86 15.16 -12.18
CA HIS A 97 17.76 15.29 -10.72
C HIS A 97 18.81 14.43 -10.00
N PRO A 98 20.11 14.66 -10.26
CA PRO A 98 21.17 13.84 -9.66
C PRO A 98 21.18 13.97 -8.15
N GLY A 99 21.26 12.82 -7.47
CA GLY A 99 21.36 12.78 -6.00
C GLY A 99 20.09 13.22 -5.25
N VAL A 100 18.92 13.18 -5.88
CA VAL A 100 17.64 13.48 -5.19
C VAL A 100 17.06 12.21 -4.59
N LEU A 101 16.70 11.24 -5.41
CA LEU A 101 16.11 9.96 -4.98
C LEU A 101 16.75 8.81 -5.76
N MET A 102 16.99 7.72 -5.06
CA MET A 102 17.35 6.43 -5.67
C MET A 102 16.35 5.40 -5.19
N CYS A 103 15.42 4.99 -6.05
CA CYS A 103 14.43 3.97 -5.76
C CYS A 103 14.79 2.64 -6.42
N GLY A 104 14.32 1.54 -5.84
CA GLY A 104 14.59 0.19 -6.29
C GLY A 104 14.17 -0.06 -7.73
N GLN A 105 14.90 -0.96 -8.39
CA GLN A 105 14.69 -1.32 -9.79
C GLN A 105 14.81 -2.82 -10.02
N GLU A 106 15.13 -3.58 -8.98
CA GLU A 106 15.36 -5.03 -9.05
C GLU A 106 14.32 -5.77 -8.24
N ALA A 107 13.48 -6.53 -8.94
CA ALA A 107 12.44 -7.35 -8.35
C ALA A 107 13.02 -8.37 -7.36
N GLY A 108 12.39 -8.47 -6.17
CA GLY A 108 12.82 -9.38 -5.11
C GLY A 108 14.05 -8.92 -4.30
N THR A 109 14.67 -7.79 -4.66
CA THR A 109 15.79 -7.19 -3.93
C THR A 109 15.37 -5.86 -3.28
N ASN A 110 14.78 -4.96 -4.06
CA ASN A 110 14.33 -3.64 -3.61
C ASN A 110 13.04 -3.18 -4.31
N VAL A 111 12.38 -4.09 -5.03
CA VAL A 111 11.03 -3.94 -5.57
C VAL A 111 10.22 -5.19 -5.21
N PHE A 112 9.12 -5.01 -4.49
CA PHE A 112 8.31 -6.10 -3.96
C PHE A 112 6.87 -5.96 -4.44
N GLY A 113 6.43 -6.92 -5.27
CA GLY A 113 5.10 -6.94 -5.87
C GLY A 113 4.08 -7.70 -5.01
N TYR A 114 2.85 -7.19 -5.00
CA TYR A 114 1.73 -7.79 -4.27
C TYR A 114 0.48 -7.83 -5.13
N THR A 115 -0.11 -9.02 -5.29
CA THR A 115 -1.49 -9.14 -5.76
C THR A 115 -2.41 -8.59 -4.68
N THR A 116 -3.16 -7.52 -4.97
CA THR A 116 -3.86 -6.75 -3.96
C THR A 116 -5.36 -6.86 -4.11
N TYR A 117 -6.02 -7.14 -2.99
CA TYR A 117 -7.46 -7.23 -2.83
C TYR A 117 -7.98 -6.06 -2.01
N ILE A 118 -9.12 -5.50 -2.40
CA ILE A 118 -9.82 -4.43 -1.67
C ILE A 118 -11.19 -4.98 -1.29
N PRO A 119 -11.34 -5.57 -0.10
CA PRO A 119 -12.55 -6.31 0.28
C PRO A 119 -13.79 -5.44 0.45
N LYS A 120 -13.62 -4.14 0.65
CA LYS A 120 -14.70 -3.16 0.82
C LYS A 120 -14.45 -1.98 -0.09
N GLU A 121 -15.51 -1.43 -0.68
CA GLU A 121 -15.44 -0.22 -1.50
C GLU A 121 -14.77 0.94 -0.74
N ILE A 122 -13.91 1.67 -1.44
CA ILE A 122 -13.24 2.86 -0.89
C ILE A 122 -14.30 3.93 -0.64
N PRO A 123 -14.45 4.43 0.60
CA PRO A 123 -15.48 5.40 0.92
C PRO A 123 -15.21 6.75 0.21
N ALA A 124 -16.28 7.44 -0.20
CA ALA A 124 -16.18 8.75 -0.85
C ALA A 124 -15.56 9.83 0.06
N SER A 125 -15.56 9.61 1.37
CA SER A 125 -14.90 10.47 2.37
C SER A 125 -13.37 10.34 2.37
N PHE A 126 -12.82 9.26 1.79
CA PHE A 126 -11.36 9.13 1.68
C PHE A 126 -10.81 10.09 0.61
N SER A 127 -9.82 10.88 0.97
CA SER A 127 -9.16 11.83 0.06
C SER A 127 -7.67 11.89 0.31
N VAL A 128 -6.91 12.04 -0.76
CA VAL A 128 -5.46 12.29 -0.77
C VAL A 128 -5.11 13.74 -1.13
N GLU A 129 -6.13 14.62 -1.24
CA GLU A 129 -5.95 16.02 -1.68
C GLU A 129 -5.22 16.90 -0.65
N ASN A 130 -5.26 16.52 0.62
CA ASN A 130 -4.59 17.25 1.72
C ASN A 130 -3.50 16.37 2.36
N PRO A 131 -2.38 16.14 1.67
CA PRO A 131 -1.31 15.30 2.20
C PRO A 131 -0.62 15.96 3.41
N PRO A 132 0.00 15.14 4.29
CA PRO A 132 0.05 13.69 4.21
C PRO A 132 -1.25 13.02 4.67
N TYR A 133 -1.68 11.96 3.99
CA TYR A 133 -2.67 11.03 4.52
C TYR A 133 -1.99 9.89 5.29
N HIS A 134 -2.78 9.17 6.08
CA HIS A 134 -2.25 8.08 6.90
C HIS A 134 -2.36 6.73 6.19
N VAL A 135 -1.26 5.99 6.24
CA VAL A 135 -1.21 4.56 5.94
C VAL A 135 -0.57 3.85 7.11
N ASP A 136 -1.05 2.69 7.45
CA ASP A 136 -0.33 1.75 8.30
C ASP A 136 -0.50 0.33 7.79
N ASN A 137 0.46 -0.52 8.11
CA ASN A 137 0.39 -1.90 7.69
C ASN A 137 0.91 -2.89 8.72
N LEU A 138 0.42 -4.12 8.62
CA LEU A 138 0.85 -5.26 9.40
C LEU A 138 1.19 -6.42 8.47
N PHE A 139 2.33 -7.04 8.69
CA PHE A 139 2.69 -8.28 8.02
C PHE A 139 2.17 -9.47 8.82
N CYS A 140 1.33 -10.29 8.19
CA CYS A 140 0.61 -11.37 8.86
C CYS A 140 0.98 -12.74 8.28
N THR A 141 1.07 -13.72 9.18
CA THR A 141 1.31 -15.13 8.84
C THR A 141 0.19 -15.99 9.42
N PHE A 142 -0.33 -16.93 8.65
CA PHE A 142 -1.37 -17.84 9.12
C PHE A 142 -0.85 -18.75 10.22
N ASN A 143 -1.65 -18.92 11.25
CA ASN A 143 -1.38 -19.87 12.33
C ASN A 143 -1.51 -21.31 11.83
N GLU A 144 -0.94 -22.26 12.55
CA GLU A 144 -0.97 -23.68 12.17
C GLU A 144 -2.39 -24.17 11.88
N GLY A 145 -2.59 -24.77 10.71
CA GLY A 145 -3.88 -25.28 10.25
C GLY A 145 -4.87 -24.24 9.78
N LYS A 146 -4.47 -22.96 9.71
CA LYS A 146 -5.25 -21.84 9.18
C LYS A 146 -4.80 -21.45 7.78
N GLY A 147 -5.64 -20.69 7.07
CA GLY A 147 -5.34 -20.26 5.71
C GLY A 147 -6.29 -19.20 5.19
N PRO A 148 -6.19 -18.88 3.88
CA PRO A 148 -7.00 -17.83 3.24
C PRO A 148 -8.52 -18.01 3.41
N ASP A 149 -9.02 -19.25 3.47
CA ASP A 149 -10.45 -19.53 3.66
C ASP A 149 -10.95 -19.10 5.04
N ASP A 150 -10.12 -19.31 6.09
CA ASP A 150 -10.44 -18.85 7.44
C ASP A 150 -10.50 -17.32 7.48
N MET A 151 -9.55 -16.65 6.84
CA MET A 151 -9.51 -15.18 6.76
C MET A 151 -10.71 -14.64 5.98
N ARG A 152 -11.08 -15.24 4.83
CA ARG A 152 -12.26 -14.84 4.08
C ARG A 152 -13.55 -15.00 4.89
N SER A 153 -13.66 -16.07 5.66
CA SER A 153 -14.78 -16.30 6.56
C SER A 153 -14.84 -15.26 7.69
N TYR A 154 -13.70 -14.96 8.31
CA TYR A 154 -13.60 -13.91 9.33
C TYR A 154 -14.01 -12.52 8.77
N LEU A 155 -13.49 -12.15 7.59
CA LEU A 155 -13.86 -10.88 6.95
C LEU A 155 -15.37 -10.81 6.72
N ARG A 156 -15.95 -11.82 6.06
CA ARG A 156 -17.38 -11.84 5.73
C ARG A 156 -18.29 -11.83 6.95
N ASP A 157 -17.99 -12.67 7.94
CA ASP A 157 -18.92 -12.97 9.04
C ASP A 157 -18.75 -12.06 10.26
N HIS A 158 -17.59 -11.42 10.39
CA HIS A 158 -17.24 -10.64 11.59
C HIS A 158 -16.75 -9.23 11.27
N TYR A 159 -15.71 -9.08 10.45
CA TYR A 159 -15.05 -7.78 10.25
C TYR A 159 -15.87 -6.82 9.39
N MET A 160 -16.45 -7.29 8.28
CA MET A 160 -17.31 -6.44 7.43
C MET A 160 -18.57 -5.96 8.17
N PRO A 161 -19.32 -6.82 8.92
CA PRO A 161 -20.43 -6.35 9.74
C PRO A 161 -20.03 -5.32 10.81
N PHE A 162 -18.81 -5.42 11.36
CA PHE A 162 -18.28 -4.39 12.25
C PHE A 162 -18.07 -3.07 11.49
N LEU A 163 -17.42 -3.11 10.34
CA LEU A 163 -17.17 -1.89 9.55
C LEU A 163 -18.48 -1.21 9.11
N ASP A 164 -19.51 -1.98 8.79
CA ASP A 164 -20.82 -1.43 8.42
C ASP A 164 -21.50 -0.72 9.60
N ARG A 165 -21.41 -1.27 10.80
CA ARG A 165 -21.89 -0.59 12.02
C ARG A 165 -21.07 0.66 12.32
N TYR A 166 -19.74 0.54 12.26
CA TYR A 166 -18.85 1.68 12.52
C TYR A 166 -19.10 2.84 11.56
N ALA A 167 -19.28 2.54 10.26
CA ALA A 167 -19.59 3.56 9.25
C ALA A 167 -20.98 4.19 9.46
N ALA A 168 -21.96 3.44 9.95
CA ALA A 168 -23.28 3.98 10.27
C ALA A 168 -23.23 4.99 11.43
N ASP A 169 -22.38 4.72 12.44
CA ASP A 169 -22.17 5.61 13.58
C ASP A 169 -21.21 6.76 13.27
N ASN A 170 -20.37 6.61 12.24
CA ASN A 170 -19.35 7.58 11.81
C ASN A 170 -19.44 7.82 10.29
N PRO A 171 -20.42 8.56 9.80
CA PRO A 171 -20.69 8.68 8.35
C PRO A 171 -19.56 9.37 7.55
N ASP A 172 -18.74 10.17 8.21
CA ASP A 172 -17.57 10.84 7.60
C ASP A 172 -16.27 10.01 7.69
N ASN A 173 -16.36 8.78 8.21
CA ASN A 173 -15.21 7.87 8.32
C ASN A 173 -14.62 7.58 6.95
N SER A 174 -13.30 7.79 6.83
CA SER A 174 -12.55 7.58 5.59
C SER A 174 -11.86 6.22 5.49
N TYR A 175 -11.96 5.39 6.52
CA TYR A 175 -11.24 4.13 6.62
C TYR A 175 -11.57 3.14 5.51
N TRP A 176 -10.54 2.62 4.90
CA TRP A 176 -10.59 1.42 4.06
C TRP A 176 -9.30 0.63 4.20
N PHE A 177 -9.26 -0.58 3.68
CA PHE A 177 -8.09 -1.43 3.77
C PHE A 177 -7.88 -2.27 2.52
N ALA A 178 -6.66 -2.71 2.34
CA ALA A 178 -6.26 -3.63 1.29
C ALA A 178 -5.51 -4.83 1.89
N ILE A 179 -5.58 -5.95 1.20
CA ILE A 179 -4.83 -7.17 1.51
C ILE A 179 -3.90 -7.44 0.33
N GLY A 180 -2.60 -7.30 0.57
CA GLY A 180 -1.56 -7.62 -0.41
C GLY A 180 -0.98 -9.01 -0.18
N VAL A 181 -1.12 -9.89 -1.16
CA VAL A 181 -0.49 -11.22 -1.15
C VAL A 181 0.84 -11.12 -1.89
N PRO A 182 1.99 -11.47 -1.26
CA PRO A 182 3.28 -11.38 -1.89
C PRO A 182 3.38 -12.16 -3.19
N ASP A 183 3.97 -11.53 -4.21
CA ASP A 183 4.33 -12.14 -5.49
C ASP A 183 5.87 -12.17 -5.63
N PHE A 184 6.53 -12.62 -4.59
CA PHE A 184 7.98 -12.83 -4.52
C PHE A 184 8.30 -13.95 -3.54
N GLU A 185 9.47 -14.56 -3.69
CA GLU A 185 9.93 -15.59 -2.76
C GLU A 185 10.24 -14.99 -1.38
N PRO A 186 9.84 -15.66 -0.29
CA PRO A 186 10.15 -15.20 1.06
C PRO A 186 11.67 -15.04 1.28
N PHE A 187 12.05 -13.97 1.96
CA PHE A 187 13.43 -13.75 2.36
C PHE A 187 13.51 -13.27 3.81
N GLU A 188 14.71 -13.15 4.37
CA GLU A 188 14.96 -12.82 5.76
C GLU A 188 14.08 -11.64 6.24
N ASN A 189 13.34 -11.82 7.32
CA ASN A 189 12.39 -10.87 7.90
C ASN A 189 11.14 -10.51 7.06
N TYR A 190 11.00 -11.05 5.83
CA TYR A 190 9.89 -10.79 4.91
C TYR A 190 9.23 -12.09 4.43
N ALA A 191 8.91 -12.97 5.38
CA ALA A 191 8.26 -14.26 5.14
C ALA A 191 6.81 -14.25 5.63
N GLN A 192 6.02 -13.24 5.21
CA GLN A 192 4.61 -13.12 5.53
C GLN A 192 3.72 -13.76 4.46
N ASP A 193 2.54 -14.20 4.87
CA ASP A 193 1.52 -14.70 3.94
C ASP A 193 0.75 -13.56 3.28
N PHE A 194 0.57 -12.45 4.00
CA PHE A 194 -0.03 -11.24 3.44
C PHE A 194 0.34 -9.98 4.21
N ASN A 195 0.16 -8.84 3.56
CA ASN A 195 0.28 -7.50 4.11
C ASN A 195 -1.13 -6.90 4.25
N TRP A 196 -1.56 -6.61 5.49
CA TRP A 196 -2.78 -5.88 5.76
C TRP A 196 -2.46 -4.39 5.80
N ILE A 197 -3.06 -3.61 4.90
CA ILE A 197 -2.75 -2.19 4.73
C ILE A 197 -4.00 -1.38 5.03
N ASN A 198 -3.90 -0.48 6.00
CA ASN A 198 -4.97 0.42 6.43
C ASN A 198 -4.75 1.82 5.87
N TYR A 199 -5.83 2.48 5.48
CA TYR A 199 -5.83 3.81 4.92
C TYR A 199 -6.83 4.70 5.64
N PHE A 200 -6.40 5.92 5.98
CA PHE A 200 -7.22 6.98 6.56
C PHE A 200 -6.82 8.32 5.94
N THR A 201 -7.73 9.27 5.87
CA THR A 201 -7.42 10.62 5.37
C THR A 201 -6.44 11.37 6.26
N SER A 202 -6.40 11.07 7.57
CA SER A 202 -5.48 11.70 8.51
C SER A 202 -4.97 10.76 9.60
N ALA A 203 -3.83 11.12 10.19
CA ALA A 203 -3.25 10.40 11.33
C ALA A 203 -4.13 10.50 12.59
N GLU A 204 -4.88 11.58 12.75
CA GLU A 204 -5.79 11.79 13.89
C GLU A 204 -6.99 10.81 13.80
N GLU A 205 -7.58 10.70 12.62
CA GLU A 205 -8.66 9.75 12.36
C GLU A 205 -8.18 8.30 12.57
N ALA A 206 -6.97 7.99 12.07
CA ALA A 206 -6.37 6.68 12.25
C ALA A 206 -6.19 6.34 13.73
N ALA A 207 -5.66 7.26 14.53
CA ALA A 207 -5.46 7.06 15.96
C ALA A 207 -6.78 6.78 16.67
N ALA A 208 -7.84 7.55 16.36
CA ALA A 208 -9.16 7.35 16.94
C ALA A 208 -9.80 5.99 16.51
N GLY A 209 -9.65 5.61 15.23
CA GLY A 209 -10.15 4.33 14.72
C GLY A 209 -9.43 3.13 15.34
N ILE A 210 -8.11 3.21 15.47
CA ILE A 210 -7.29 2.17 16.11
C ILE A 210 -7.66 2.04 17.60
N GLU A 211 -7.75 3.15 18.34
CA GLU A 211 -8.14 3.15 19.74
C GLU A 211 -9.54 2.54 19.94
N ASN A 212 -10.50 2.89 19.08
CA ASN A 212 -11.83 2.29 19.13
C ASN A 212 -11.77 0.77 18.90
N TYR A 213 -11.03 0.31 17.90
CA TYR A 213 -10.88 -1.12 17.62
C TYR A 213 -10.21 -1.85 18.78
N GLU A 214 -9.13 -1.32 19.32
CA GLU A 214 -8.37 -1.93 20.40
C GLU A 214 -9.15 -1.98 21.73
N THR A 215 -9.97 -0.98 21.99
CA THR A 215 -10.70 -0.85 23.26
C THR A 215 -12.04 -1.57 23.22
N ASN A 216 -12.78 -1.46 22.11
CA ASN A 216 -14.16 -1.88 22.04
C ASN A 216 -14.39 -3.21 21.28
N GLU A 217 -13.42 -3.63 20.46
CA GLU A 217 -13.55 -4.79 19.56
C GLU A 217 -12.61 -5.95 19.95
N THR A 218 -12.42 -6.18 21.24
CA THR A 218 -11.54 -7.24 21.76
C THR A 218 -11.95 -8.64 21.28
N GLY A 219 -13.24 -8.87 21.01
CA GLY A 219 -13.75 -10.12 20.44
C GLY A 219 -13.30 -10.34 19.00
N LEU A 220 -13.27 -9.27 18.16
CA LEU A 220 -12.73 -9.33 16.80
C LEU A 220 -11.23 -9.58 16.79
N GLN A 221 -10.50 -8.92 17.68
CA GLN A 221 -9.06 -9.11 17.83
C GLN A 221 -8.74 -10.57 18.23
N ALA A 222 -9.48 -11.14 19.18
CA ALA A 222 -9.30 -12.51 19.59
C ALA A 222 -9.55 -13.50 18.43
N LEU A 223 -10.63 -13.32 17.65
CA LEU A 223 -10.93 -14.13 16.48
C LEU A 223 -9.86 -14.02 15.40
N MET A 224 -9.38 -12.81 15.13
CA MET A 224 -8.27 -12.59 14.18
C MET A 224 -6.99 -13.28 14.66
N GLY A 225 -6.67 -13.17 15.95
CA GLY A 225 -5.50 -13.81 16.57
C GLY A 225 -5.54 -15.35 16.57
N GLU A 226 -6.72 -15.97 16.45
CA GLU A 226 -6.86 -17.42 16.23
C GLU A 226 -6.44 -17.83 14.81
N ILE A 227 -6.52 -16.90 13.84
CA ILE A 227 -6.28 -17.17 12.41
C ILE A 227 -4.87 -16.81 12.01
N VAL A 228 -4.39 -15.65 12.47
CA VAL A 228 -3.08 -15.09 12.07
C VAL A 228 -2.32 -14.52 13.25
N THR A 229 -1.01 -14.49 13.08
CA THR A 229 -0.07 -13.70 13.89
C THR A 229 0.48 -12.59 12.99
N CYS A 230 0.36 -11.34 13.43
CA CYS A 230 0.84 -10.18 12.68
C CYS A 230 1.99 -9.48 13.41
N SER A 231 2.82 -8.77 12.64
CA SER A 231 3.85 -7.87 13.16
C SER A 231 3.24 -6.69 13.94
N ASP A 232 4.09 -5.93 14.59
CA ASP A 232 3.74 -4.58 15.02
C ASP A 232 3.33 -3.72 13.82
N ARG A 233 2.52 -2.70 14.07
CA ARG A 233 2.00 -1.78 13.06
C ARG A 233 3.09 -0.82 12.59
N ALA A 234 3.40 -0.84 11.30
CA ALA A 234 4.27 0.15 10.68
C ALA A 234 3.44 1.36 10.23
N LEU A 235 3.79 2.55 10.72
CA LEU A 235 3.06 3.80 10.47
C LEU A 235 3.76 4.63 9.39
N TRP A 236 2.98 5.21 8.48
CA TRP A 236 3.49 5.99 7.35
C TRP A 236 2.75 7.32 7.21
N ASN A 237 3.50 8.36 6.84
CA ASN A 237 2.97 9.56 6.22
C ASN A 237 3.03 9.38 4.70
N ALA A 238 1.88 9.40 4.05
CA ALA A 238 1.77 9.12 2.63
C ALA A 238 1.39 10.37 1.84
N ILE A 239 2.00 10.53 0.66
CA ILE A 239 1.70 11.63 -0.27
C ILE A 239 1.42 11.07 -1.66
N PRO A 240 0.51 11.67 -2.45
CA PRO A 240 0.33 11.31 -3.85
C PRO A 240 1.51 11.84 -4.68
N ILE A 241 2.04 11.00 -5.59
CA ILE A 241 3.01 11.37 -6.61
C ILE A 241 2.30 11.47 -7.95
N ARG A 242 1.43 10.50 -8.23
CA ARG A 242 0.61 10.42 -9.44
C ARG A 242 -0.76 9.87 -9.12
N ILE A 243 -1.78 10.57 -9.53
CA ILE A 243 -3.17 10.09 -9.56
C ILE A 243 -3.52 9.84 -11.04
N PRO A 244 -3.94 8.61 -11.41
CA PRO A 244 -4.32 8.34 -12.80
C PRO A 244 -5.47 9.25 -13.26
N PRO A 245 -5.49 9.68 -14.53
CA PRO A 245 -6.51 10.61 -15.06
C PRO A 245 -7.95 10.10 -14.95
N ASN A 246 -8.17 8.81 -14.73
CA ASN A 246 -9.50 8.17 -14.66
C ASN A 246 -9.79 7.53 -13.29
N ALA A 247 -9.08 7.92 -12.25
CA ALA A 247 -9.33 7.47 -10.88
C ALA A 247 -10.43 8.35 -10.22
N SER A 248 -11.63 8.34 -10.79
CA SER A 248 -12.84 8.98 -10.25
C SER A 248 -13.96 7.97 -10.12
#